data_d13e61d26b8dc8f94885c20f3a28ed05
#
_entry.id   d13e61d26b8dc8f94885c20f3a28ed05
#
_cell.length_a   1.000
_cell.length_b   1.000
_cell.length_c   1.000
_cell.angle_alpha   90.00
_cell.angle_beta   90.00
_cell.angle_gamma   90.00
#
_symmetry.space_group_name_H-M   'P 1'
#
loop_
_entity.id
_entity.type
_entity.pdbx_description
1 polymer ?
#
loop_
_entity_poly.entity_id
_entity_poly.type
_entity_poly.pdbx_seq_one_letter_code
_entity_poly.pdbx_strand_id
1 'polypeptide(L)'
;GGGITPDIFVPEDTSHVTSYYKEAAMSGLILQYAFNYTDQHRPILSKFTEMMPLANYLDRQNLVNDFANYAARYGLRRRNLMIMRSHTLLQNYIDSRIIYNILDEQAWIENLNLSDETVKAALNVFKNHTKYLAKPRHAPARTVRNTPQANRR
;
A
#
# COMPACT_ATOMS: atom_id res chain seq x y z
N GLY A 1 8.13 -18.42 -12.22
CA GLY A 1 8.41 -18.04 -11.89
C GLY A 1 9.41 -17.07 -11.37
N GLY A 2 10.64 -17.42 -11.47
CA GLY A 2 11.63 -16.55 -10.94
C GLY A 2 11.64 -15.17 -11.56
N GLY A 3 11.01 -15.05 -12.74
CA GLY A 3 11.02 -13.78 -13.42
C GLY A 3 10.15 -12.73 -12.78
N ILE A 4 9.23 -13.13 -11.94
CA ILE A 4 8.33 -12.18 -11.31
C ILE A 4 9.03 -11.53 -10.13
N THR A 5 9.01 -10.22 -10.12
CA THR A 5 9.55 -9.49 -8.97
C THR A 5 8.65 -9.76 -7.78
N PRO A 6 9.19 -10.32 -6.71
CA PRO A 6 8.34 -10.68 -5.59
C PRO A 6 7.77 -9.50 -4.83
N ASP A 7 8.23 -8.30 -5.11
CA ASP A 7 7.74 -7.14 -4.38
C ASP A 7 6.54 -6.50 -5.02
N ILE A 8 6.03 -7.03 -6.13
CA ILE A 8 4.89 -6.42 -6.81
C ILE A 8 3.79 -7.45 -6.96
N PHE A 9 2.58 -7.05 -6.56
CA PHE A 9 1.42 -7.88 -6.79
C PHE A 9 1.02 -7.79 -8.26
N VAL A 10 1.05 -8.92 -8.96
CA VAL A 10 0.67 -8.98 -10.36
C VAL A 10 -0.42 -10.02 -10.52
N PRO A 11 -1.66 -9.61 -10.78
CA PRO A 11 -2.75 -10.57 -10.94
C PRO A 11 -2.62 -11.33 -12.25
N GLU A 12 -3.39 -12.41 -12.38
CA GLU A 12 -3.41 -13.19 -13.61
C GLU A 12 -3.76 -12.33 -14.80
N ASP A 13 -4.78 -11.50 -14.63
CA ASP A 13 -5.17 -10.56 -15.67
C ASP A 13 -4.36 -9.30 -15.51
N THR A 14 -3.39 -9.11 -16.40
CA THR A 14 -2.47 -7.98 -16.31
C THR A 14 -2.96 -6.76 -17.08
N SER A 15 -4.18 -6.80 -17.62
CA SER A 15 -4.69 -5.69 -18.41
C SER A 15 -4.77 -4.38 -17.63
N HIS A 16 -4.86 -4.47 -16.33
CA HIS A 16 -4.97 -3.29 -15.48
C HIS A 16 -3.65 -2.86 -14.86
N VAL A 17 -2.57 -3.56 -15.18
CA VAL A 17 -1.27 -3.22 -14.66
C VAL A 17 -0.64 -2.16 -15.57
N THR A 18 -0.51 -0.95 -15.06
CA THR A 18 0.05 0.16 -15.83
C THR A 18 1.46 0.46 -15.36
N SER A 19 2.19 1.24 -16.17
CA SER A 19 3.52 1.66 -15.72
C SER A 19 3.41 2.57 -14.51
N TYR A 20 2.33 3.33 -14.40
CA TYR A 20 2.11 4.14 -13.20
C TYR A 20 2.02 3.25 -11.97
N TYR A 21 1.21 2.18 -12.05
CA TYR A 21 1.08 1.26 -10.93
C TYR A 21 2.43 0.65 -10.54
N LYS A 22 3.19 0.22 -11.56
CA LYS A 22 4.49 -0.39 -11.29
C LYS A 22 5.43 0.59 -10.60
N GLU A 23 5.47 1.82 -11.09
CA GLU A 23 6.34 2.82 -10.48
C GLU A 23 5.90 3.13 -9.05
N ALA A 24 4.59 3.25 -8.84
CA ALA A 24 4.07 3.52 -7.51
C ALA A 24 4.46 2.41 -6.54
N ALA A 25 4.35 1.17 -7.00
CA ALA A 25 4.66 0.03 -6.15
C ALA A 25 6.16 -0.10 -5.89
N MET A 26 6.96 -0.01 -6.97
CA MET A 26 8.39 -0.27 -6.86
C MET A 26 9.15 0.86 -6.17
N SER A 27 8.64 2.05 -6.24
CA SER A 27 9.30 3.19 -5.60
C SER A 27 9.12 3.20 -4.09
N GLY A 28 8.21 2.39 -3.57
CA GLY A 28 7.91 2.42 -2.15
C GLY A 28 6.92 3.50 -1.76
N LEU A 29 6.43 4.28 -2.73
CA LEU A 29 5.55 5.39 -2.39
C LEU A 29 4.21 4.93 -1.83
N ILE A 30 3.70 3.77 -2.30
CA ILE A 30 2.45 3.27 -1.73
C ILE A 30 2.64 2.92 -0.26
N LEU A 31 3.74 2.27 0.07
CA LEU A 31 4.03 1.90 1.45
C LEU A 31 4.20 3.13 2.32
N GLN A 32 4.90 4.12 1.80
CA GLN A 32 5.12 5.34 2.53
C GLN A 32 3.81 6.09 2.77
N TYR A 33 2.98 6.17 1.73
CA TYR A 33 1.68 6.81 1.86
C TYR A 33 0.80 6.10 2.88
N ALA A 34 0.75 4.77 2.79
CA ALA A 34 -0.09 3.99 3.70
C ALA A 34 0.37 4.16 5.14
N PHE A 35 1.67 4.19 5.36
CA PHE A 35 2.19 4.41 6.70
C PHE A 35 1.77 5.78 7.24
N ASN A 36 1.96 6.80 6.41
CA ASN A 36 1.60 8.16 6.83
C ASN A 36 0.10 8.30 7.07
N TYR A 37 -0.70 7.69 6.19
CA TYR A 37 -2.15 7.74 6.34
C TYR A 37 -2.56 7.06 7.65
N THR A 38 -2.00 5.88 7.90
CA THR A 38 -2.30 5.15 9.13
C THR A 38 -1.98 5.99 10.35
N ASP A 39 -0.82 6.60 10.34
CA ASP A 39 -0.37 7.37 11.48
C ASP A 39 -1.26 8.58 11.73
N GLN A 40 -1.64 9.27 10.66
CA GLN A 40 -2.46 10.47 10.78
C GLN A 40 -3.89 10.16 11.19
N HIS A 41 -4.37 8.97 10.86
CA HIS A 41 -5.77 8.62 11.12
C HIS A 41 -5.92 7.54 12.18
N ARG A 42 -4.88 7.33 12.97
CA ARG A 42 -4.88 6.27 13.95
C ARG A 42 -6.06 6.32 14.93
N PRO A 43 -6.48 7.49 15.41
CA PRO A 43 -7.61 7.49 16.35
C PRO A 43 -8.87 6.87 15.77
N ILE A 44 -9.12 7.07 14.48
CA ILE A 44 -10.29 6.48 13.83
C ILE A 44 -10.02 5.03 13.45
N LEU A 45 -8.87 4.77 12.84
CA LEU A 45 -8.58 3.45 12.33
C LEU A 45 -8.43 2.42 13.43
N SER A 46 -7.93 2.84 14.59
CA SER A 46 -7.71 1.90 15.69
C SER A 46 -9.00 1.36 16.29
N LYS A 47 -10.14 1.94 15.93
CA LYS A 47 -11.42 1.42 16.39
C LYS A 47 -11.81 0.14 15.69
N PHE A 48 -11.19 -0.14 14.55
CA PHE A 48 -11.49 -1.35 13.79
C PHE A 48 -10.66 -2.51 14.31
N THR A 49 -11.30 -3.65 14.49
CA THR A 49 -10.63 -4.86 14.96
C THR A 49 -10.71 -5.98 13.95
N GLU A 50 -11.39 -5.76 12.82
CA GLU A 50 -11.58 -6.79 11.80
C GLU A 50 -11.31 -6.22 10.43
N MET A 51 -10.86 -7.09 9.53
CA MET A 51 -10.44 -6.67 8.21
C MET A 51 -11.57 -6.09 7.36
N MET A 52 -12.71 -6.80 7.30
CA MET A 52 -13.77 -6.38 6.38
C MET A 52 -14.37 -5.02 6.70
N PRO A 53 -14.72 -4.74 7.95
CA PRO A 53 -15.22 -3.40 8.25
C PRO A 53 -14.19 -2.32 7.95
N LEU A 54 -12.93 -2.58 8.22
CA LEU A 54 -11.88 -1.60 7.93
C LEU A 54 -11.72 -1.41 6.43
N ALA A 55 -11.72 -2.49 5.67
CA ALA A 55 -11.60 -2.38 4.22
C ALA A 55 -12.76 -1.59 3.64
N ASN A 56 -13.98 -1.85 4.13
CA ASN A 56 -15.14 -1.11 3.67
C ASN A 56 -15.04 0.38 3.99
N TYR A 57 -14.52 0.68 5.16
CA TYR A 57 -14.32 2.08 5.53
C TYR A 57 -13.32 2.74 4.58
N LEU A 58 -12.20 2.06 4.32
CA LEU A 58 -11.14 2.64 3.49
C LEU A 58 -11.62 2.83 2.05
N ASP A 59 -12.47 1.93 1.56
CA ASP A 59 -12.95 2.04 0.19
C ASP A 59 -13.78 3.30 -0.03
N ARG A 60 -14.28 3.91 1.03
CA ARG A 60 -15.06 5.12 0.94
C ARG A 60 -14.24 6.39 1.10
N GLN A 61 -12.92 6.28 1.22
CA GLN A 61 -12.08 7.42 1.57
C GLN A 61 -11.32 8.05 0.42
N ASN A 62 -11.64 7.70 -0.81
CA ASN A 62 -10.99 8.31 -1.99
C ASN A 62 -9.45 8.26 -1.92
N LEU A 63 -8.93 7.12 -1.49
CA LEU A 63 -7.51 7.01 -1.21
C LEU A 63 -6.64 7.05 -2.45
N VAL A 64 -7.14 6.52 -3.58
CA VAL A 64 -6.32 6.49 -4.79
C VAL A 64 -6.03 7.90 -5.28
N ASN A 65 -7.04 8.76 -5.29
CA ASN A 65 -6.82 10.14 -5.70
C ASN A 65 -5.88 10.85 -4.72
N ASP A 66 -6.09 10.64 -3.45
CA ASP A 66 -5.25 11.25 -2.43
C ASP A 66 -3.80 10.76 -2.57
N PHE A 67 -3.64 9.46 -2.82
CA PHE A 67 -2.32 8.91 -3.05
C PHE A 67 -1.65 9.56 -4.28
N ALA A 68 -2.43 9.71 -5.35
CA ALA A 68 -1.85 10.27 -6.58
C ALA A 68 -1.31 11.68 -6.35
N ASN A 69 -2.04 12.47 -5.58
CA ASN A 69 -1.57 13.81 -5.24
C ASN A 69 -0.33 13.77 -4.36
N TYR A 70 -0.34 12.86 -3.40
CA TYR A 70 0.81 12.66 -2.52
C TYR A 70 2.04 12.26 -3.34
N ALA A 71 1.86 11.27 -4.22
CA ALA A 71 2.98 10.76 -5.00
C ALA A 71 3.55 11.82 -5.96
N ALA A 72 2.69 12.71 -6.44
CA ALA A 72 3.16 13.77 -7.33
C ALA A 72 4.15 14.68 -6.61
N ARG A 73 3.95 14.89 -5.33
CA ARG A 73 4.88 15.71 -4.54
C ARG A 73 6.24 15.04 -4.38
N TYR A 74 6.29 13.74 -4.60
CA TYR A 74 7.54 12.98 -4.46
C TYR A 74 8.08 12.52 -5.81
N GLY A 75 7.62 13.15 -6.89
CA GLY A 75 8.22 12.91 -8.18
C GLY A 75 7.47 11.99 -9.11
N LEU A 76 6.38 11.37 -8.66
CA LEU A 76 5.61 10.51 -9.53
C LEU A 76 4.43 11.31 -10.08
N ARG A 77 4.63 11.83 -11.29
CA ARG A 77 3.64 12.70 -11.92
C ARG A 77 2.33 11.93 -12.16
N ARG A 78 1.21 12.61 -11.94
CA ARG A 78 -0.08 12.01 -12.20
C ARG A 78 -0.22 11.65 -13.68
N ARG A 79 -0.76 10.47 -13.93
CA ARG A 79 -1.13 10.03 -15.28
C ARG A 79 -2.53 9.49 -15.15
N ASN A 80 -3.49 10.38 -15.35
CA ASN A 80 -4.87 10.09 -14.93
C ASN A 80 -5.48 8.89 -15.62
N LEU A 81 -5.18 8.65 -16.90
CA LEU A 81 -5.72 7.48 -17.57
C LEU A 81 -5.16 6.18 -16.98
N MET A 82 -3.88 6.18 -16.66
CA MET A 82 -3.28 5.00 -16.04
C MET A 82 -3.80 4.79 -14.63
N ILE A 83 -3.98 5.88 -13.90
CA ILE A 83 -4.51 5.80 -12.55
C ILE A 83 -5.91 5.21 -12.59
N MET A 84 -6.74 5.66 -13.54
CA MET A 84 -8.07 5.13 -13.69
C MET A 84 -8.05 3.65 -14.03
N ARG A 85 -7.19 3.26 -14.97
CA ARG A 85 -7.13 1.89 -15.41
C ARG A 85 -6.66 0.96 -14.29
N SER A 86 -5.72 1.40 -13.48
CA SER A 86 -5.17 0.58 -12.41
C SER A 86 -5.79 0.91 -11.05
N HIS A 87 -6.93 1.58 -11.06
CA HIS A 87 -7.53 2.06 -9.81
C HIS A 87 -7.76 0.95 -8.80
N THR A 88 -8.32 -0.17 -9.23
CA THR A 88 -8.60 -1.26 -8.32
C THR A 88 -7.31 -1.83 -7.72
N LEU A 89 -6.28 -1.97 -8.53
CA LEU A 89 -5.00 -2.47 -8.03
C LEU A 89 -4.40 -1.52 -7.02
N LEU A 90 -4.45 -0.23 -7.31
CA LEU A 90 -3.92 0.77 -6.39
C LEU A 90 -4.71 0.76 -5.08
N GLN A 91 -6.04 0.73 -5.19
CA GLN A 91 -6.89 0.71 -4.01
C GLN A 91 -6.60 -0.51 -3.14
N ASN A 92 -6.52 -1.67 -3.76
CA ASN A 92 -6.29 -2.90 -3.01
C ASN A 92 -4.93 -2.90 -2.32
N TYR A 93 -3.92 -2.41 -3.00
CA TYR A 93 -2.59 -2.37 -2.41
C TYR A 93 -2.57 -1.41 -1.22
N ILE A 94 -3.12 -0.22 -1.40
CA ILE A 94 -3.16 0.77 -0.33
C ILE A 94 -3.96 0.22 0.86
N ASP A 95 -5.13 -0.32 0.58
CA ASP A 95 -5.99 -0.85 1.64
C ASP A 95 -5.28 -1.96 2.42
N SER A 96 -4.69 -2.92 1.70
CA SER A 96 -4.07 -4.05 2.37
C SER A 96 -2.93 -3.59 3.27
N ARG A 97 -2.22 -2.57 2.85
CA ARG A 97 -1.11 -2.08 3.66
C ARG A 97 -1.58 -1.35 4.90
N ILE A 98 -2.64 -0.57 4.78
CA ILE A 98 -3.21 0.11 5.95
C ILE A 98 -3.80 -0.90 6.91
N ILE A 99 -4.49 -1.90 6.37
CA ILE A 99 -5.08 -2.96 7.20
C ILE A 99 -3.99 -3.68 7.98
N TYR A 100 -2.90 -3.99 7.33
CA TYR A 100 -1.78 -4.62 8.02
C TYR A 100 -1.26 -3.74 9.15
N ASN A 101 -1.10 -2.45 8.85
CA ASN A 101 -0.57 -1.53 9.86
C ASN A 101 -1.45 -1.45 11.10
N ILE A 102 -2.75 -1.65 10.93
CA ILE A 102 -3.69 -1.53 12.05
C ILE A 102 -3.94 -2.87 12.73
N LEU A 103 -4.14 -3.94 11.95
CA LEU A 103 -4.61 -5.20 12.50
C LEU A 103 -3.52 -6.22 12.76
N ASP A 104 -2.33 -5.96 12.35
CA ASP A 104 -1.17 -6.82 12.46
C ASP A 104 -1.17 -7.96 11.43
N GLU A 105 -0.01 -8.55 11.29
CA GLU A 105 0.21 -9.54 10.23
C GLU A 105 -0.66 -10.78 10.40
N GLN A 106 -0.85 -11.21 11.63
CA GLN A 106 -1.59 -12.43 11.87
C GLN A 106 -3.04 -12.32 11.41
N ALA A 107 -3.70 -11.25 11.80
CA ALA A 107 -5.10 -11.06 11.44
C ALA A 107 -5.25 -10.91 9.93
N TRP A 108 -4.31 -10.21 9.31
CA TRP A 108 -4.34 -10.00 7.87
C TRP A 108 -4.23 -11.32 7.13
N ILE A 109 -3.29 -12.15 7.55
CA ILE A 109 -3.09 -13.45 6.94
C ILE A 109 -4.31 -14.33 7.06
N GLU A 110 -4.90 -14.36 8.25
CA GLU A 110 -6.08 -15.20 8.49
C GLU A 110 -7.22 -14.82 7.54
N ASN A 111 -7.44 -13.55 7.37
CA ASN A 111 -8.52 -13.10 6.52
C ASN A 111 -8.26 -13.37 5.05
N LEU A 112 -7.04 -13.18 4.62
CA LEU A 112 -6.71 -13.40 3.21
C LEU A 112 -6.74 -14.87 2.84
N ASN A 113 -6.42 -15.75 3.77
CA ASN A 113 -6.39 -17.18 3.49
C ASN A 113 -7.76 -17.76 3.18
N LEU A 114 -8.80 -16.99 3.39
CA LEU A 114 -10.13 -17.42 3.01
C LEU A 114 -10.40 -17.19 1.54
N SER A 115 -9.46 -16.58 0.83
CA SER A 115 -9.67 -16.18 -0.55
C SER A 115 -8.91 -17.07 -1.52
N ASP A 116 -8.83 -16.63 -2.76
CA ASP A 116 -8.25 -17.42 -3.83
C ASP A 116 -6.75 -17.20 -3.97
N GLU A 117 -6.22 -17.76 -5.04
CA GLU A 117 -4.79 -17.69 -5.31
C GLU A 117 -4.30 -16.26 -5.50
N THR A 118 -5.16 -15.43 -6.06
CA THR A 118 -4.78 -14.03 -6.27
C THR A 118 -4.48 -13.36 -4.93
N VAL A 119 -5.31 -13.65 -3.94
CA VAL A 119 -5.10 -13.09 -2.61
C VAL A 119 -3.83 -13.64 -1.99
N LYS A 120 -3.57 -14.92 -2.21
CA LYS A 120 -2.33 -15.51 -1.71
C LYS A 120 -1.11 -14.87 -2.35
N ALA A 121 -1.22 -14.55 -3.62
CA ALA A 121 -0.13 -13.85 -4.29
C ALA A 121 0.08 -12.47 -3.70
N ALA A 122 -1.00 -11.77 -3.38
CA ALA A 122 -0.91 -10.47 -2.76
C ALA A 122 -0.24 -10.57 -1.39
N LEU A 123 -0.58 -11.61 -0.64
CA LEU A 123 0.05 -11.84 0.66
C LEU A 123 1.55 -12.04 0.50
N ASN A 124 1.93 -12.79 -0.50
CA ASN A 124 3.33 -13.06 -0.75
C ASN A 124 4.10 -11.78 -1.06
N VAL A 125 3.52 -10.96 -1.93
CA VAL A 125 4.10 -9.67 -2.26
C VAL A 125 4.22 -8.82 -1.00
N PHE A 126 3.19 -8.82 -0.20
CA PHE A 126 3.15 -8.02 1.01
C PHE A 126 4.27 -8.43 1.97
N LYS A 127 4.45 -9.72 2.16
CA LYS A 127 5.50 -10.20 3.05
C LYS A 127 6.88 -9.84 2.56
N ASN A 128 7.08 -9.93 1.27
CA ASN A 128 8.37 -9.58 0.69
C ASN A 128 8.66 -8.09 0.86
N HIS A 129 7.64 -7.26 0.68
CA HIS A 129 7.80 -5.83 0.90
C HIS A 129 8.17 -5.53 2.34
N THR A 130 7.47 -6.17 3.26
CA THR A 130 7.71 -5.95 4.67
C THR A 130 9.14 -6.32 5.04
N LYS A 131 9.57 -7.47 4.56
CA LYS A 131 10.91 -7.94 4.83
C LYS A 131 11.96 -6.99 4.23
N TYR A 132 11.68 -6.54 3.04
CA TYR A 132 12.58 -5.65 2.31
C TYR A 132 12.74 -4.32 3.05
N LEU A 133 11.64 -3.76 3.49
CA LEU A 133 11.66 -2.47 4.17
C LEU A 133 12.25 -2.53 5.56
N ALA A 134 12.21 -3.68 6.17
CA ALA A 134 12.73 -3.84 7.52
C ALA A 134 14.24 -3.69 7.56
N LYS A 135 14.88 -3.88 6.44
CA LYS A 135 16.31 -3.63 6.38
C LYS A 135 16.50 -2.16 6.37
N PRO A 136 17.04 -1.60 7.04
CA PRO A 136 16.89 -0.25 7.09
C PRO A 136 17.48 0.63 6.44
N ARG A 137 16.99 0.92 6.34
CA ARG A 137 16.95 1.78 5.77
C ARG A 137 17.15 2.87 6.43
N HIS A 138 17.13 2.77 6.73
CA HIS A 138 17.06 3.47 7.13
C HIS A 138 16.76 4.43 7.12
N ALA A 139 16.43 4.44 6.85
CA ALA A 139 16.01 5.28 6.80
C ALA A 139 15.34 6.02 6.68
N PRO A 140 15.10 6.33 6.54
CA PRO A 140 14.44 7.20 6.39
C PRO A 140 13.69 7.72 6.98
N ALA A 141 13.52 7.51 7.11
CA ALA A 141 13.10 8.00 7.49
C ALA A 141 12.60 8.40 8.04
N ARG A 142 12.46 8.25 8.33
CA ARG A 142 12.28 8.77 8.99
C ARG A 142 12.24 9.54 9.09
N THR A 143 11.99 9.52 8.81
CA THR A 143 12.08 10.26 8.97
C THR A 143 11.80 10.75 9.12
N VAL A 144 11.47 10.49 9.16
CA VAL A 144 11.50 11.11 9.42
C VAL A 144 11.21 11.56 9.80
N ARG A 145 10.74 11.24 9.89
CA ARG A 145 10.83 11.84 10.53
C ARG A 145 10.94 12.64 10.43
N ASN A 146 10.46 12.60 9.97
CA ASN A 146 10.88 13.53 9.98
C ASN A 146 10.77 14.16 9.64
N THR A 147 10.32 14.10 9.53
CA THR A 147 10.56 14.93 9.45
C THR A 147 10.45 15.54 9.26
N PRO A 148 10.06 15.40 9.21
CA PRO A 148 10.23 16.15 9.24
C PRO A 148 10.21 16.61 9.22
N GLN A 149 9.69 16.34 9.17
CA GLN A 149 10.02 16.89 9.33
C GLN A 149 10.20 17.39 9.22
N ALA A 150 9.80 17.07 9.15
CA ALA A 150 10.23 17.61 9.24
C ALA A 150 10.21 18.20 9.26
N ASN A 151 9.76 18.04 9.21
CA ASN A 151 10.08 18.63 9.38
C ASN A 151 10.17 19.00 9.59
N ARG A 152 9.78 18.55 9.78
CA ARG A 152 10.06 18.88 10.28
C ARG A 152 10.33 19.44 10.44
N ARG A 153 9.99 18.97 10.33
CA ARG A 153 10.45 19.37 10.75
C ARG A 153 10.61 19.91 10.94
#